data_806d95137f56acb5b2c637dd01ddd6e5
#
_entry.id   806d95137f56acb5b2c637dd01ddd6e5
#
_cell.length_a   1.000
_cell.length_b   1.000
_cell.length_c   1.000
_cell.angle_alpha   90.00
_cell.angle_beta   90.00
_cell.angle_gamma   90.00
#
_symmetry.space_group_name_H-M   'P 1'
#
loop_
_entity.id
_entity.type
_entity.pdbx_description
1 polymer ?
#
loop_
_entity_poly.entity_id
_entity_poly.type
_entity_poly.pdbx_seq_one_letter_code
_entity_poly.pdbx_strand_id
1 'polypeptide(L)'
;MKTLKLMAVLSCLCVGCVTTRAPQPVAIKQAGDAALTCEQITVDYKTYTEVAANKIAKNRSDDTHDVVVGFFVWPGLADFQNADGVEGNALLDRNIYLRELAKDKGCQGIESWPVQPERYTYRRGWSNQSDIA
;
A
#
# COMPACT_ATOMS: atom_id res chain seq x y z
N MET A 1 -21.63 -45.17 16.04
CA MET A 1 -22.38 -44.00 15.55
C MET A 1 -22.06 -42.71 16.30
N LYS A 2 -21.42 -42.69 17.46
CA LYS A 2 -21.01 -41.49 18.22
C LYS A 2 -19.70 -40.86 17.70
N THR A 3 -18.81 -41.64 17.12
CA THR A 3 -17.51 -41.17 16.57
C THR A 3 -17.65 -40.43 15.24
N LEU A 4 -18.68 -40.72 14.44
CA LEU A 4 -18.90 -40.07 13.15
C LEU A 4 -19.40 -38.64 13.31
N LYS A 5 -20.12 -38.31 14.41
CA LYS A 5 -20.58 -36.96 14.71
C LYS A 5 -19.46 -36.01 15.21
N LEU A 6 -18.40 -36.57 15.81
CA LEU A 6 -17.27 -35.78 16.29
C LEU A 6 -16.36 -35.30 15.15
N MET A 7 -16.24 -36.10 14.08
CA MET A 7 -15.45 -35.72 12.89
C MET A 7 -16.09 -34.57 12.07
N ALA A 8 -17.43 -34.51 12.05
CA ALA A 8 -18.14 -33.46 11.31
C ALA A 8 -18.04 -32.06 11.96
N VAL A 9 -17.85 -31.98 13.27
CA VAL A 9 -17.72 -30.72 14.01
C VAL A 9 -16.30 -30.12 13.87
N LEU A 10 -15.29 -30.96 13.70
CA LEU A 10 -13.91 -30.51 13.57
C LEU A 10 -13.59 -29.93 12.19
N SER A 11 -14.37 -30.27 11.16
CA SER A 11 -14.20 -29.74 9.79
C SER A 11 -14.67 -28.31 9.60
N CYS A 12 -15.48 -27.74 10.49
CA CYS A 12 -16.04 -26.39 10.34
C CYS A 12 -15.14 -25.27 10.89
N LEU A 13 -14.01 -25.58 11.54
CA LEU A 13 -13.16 -24.58 12.19
C LEU A 13 -12.01 -24.04 11.30
N CYS A 14 -11.90 -24.50 10.07
CA CYS A 14 -10.81 -24.11 9.17
C CYS A 14 -11.22 -23.13 8.05
N VAL A 15 -12.40 -22.49 8.11
CA VAL A 15 -12.70 -21.38 7.23
C VAL A 15 -12.06 -20.12 7.82
N GLY A 16 -10.74 -20.04 7.74
CA GLY A 16 -10.01 -18.80 7.93
C GLY A 16 -10.48 -17.83 6.85
N CYS A 17 -11.26 -16.82 7.24
CA CYS A 17 -11.59 -15.72 6.35
C CYS A 17 -10.29 -15.02 5.95
N VAL A 18 -9.76 -15.33 4.78
CA VAL A 18 -8.75 -14.49 4.11
C VAL A 18 -9.49 -13.21 3.70
N THR A 19 -9.43 -12.20 4.55
CA THR A 19 -9.98 -10.88 4.24
C THR A 19 -8.96 -10.16 3.37
N THR A 20 -9.13 -10.23 2.05
CA THR A 20 -8.42 -9.32 1.14
C THR A 20 -8.92 -7.90 1.41
N ARG A 21 -8.06 -7.07 1.99
CA ARG A 21 -8.38 -5.67 2.28
C ARG A 21 -8.31 -4.86 0.99
N ALA A 22 -9.43 -4.23 0.61
CA ALA A 22 -9.44 -3.27 -0.50
C ALA A 22 -8.56 -2.05 -0.15
N PRO A 23 -7.72 -1.56 -1.10
CA PRO A 23 -6.91 -0.37 -0.89
C PRO A 23 -7.80 0.86 -0.66
N GLN A 24 -7.38 1.72 0.28
CA GLN A 24 -8.00 3.00 0.58
C GLN A 24 -6.98 4.13 0.37
N PRO A 25 -6.73 4.53 -0.88
CA PRO A 25 -5.74 5.55 -1.19
C PRO A 25 -6.16 6.92 -0.64
N VAL A 26 -5.19 7.67 -0.13
CA VAL A 26 -5.41 9.07 0.27
C VAL A 26 -5.68 9.94 -0.96
N ALA A 27 -6.57 10.92 -0.82
CA ALA A 27 -6.82 11.89 -1.88
C ALA A 27 -5.58 12.82 -2.06
N ILE A 28 -5.19 13.04 -3.32
CA ILE A 28 -4.05 13.92 -3.66
C ILE A 28 -4.31 15.35 -3.20
N LYS A 29 -5.52 15.85 -3.39
CA LYS A 29 -5.97 17.16 -2.92
C LYS A 29 -7.06 17.00 -1.87
N GLN A 30 -6.97 17.79 -0.80
CA GLN A 30 -7.94 17.78 0.30
C GLN A 30 -8.52 19.18 0.51
N ALA A 31 -9.75 19.23 1.00
CA ALA A 31 -10.50 20.48 1.14
C ALA A 31 -9.81 21.55 2.02
N GLY A 32 -8.96 21.15 2.96
CA GLY A 32 -8.23 22.04 3.87
C GLY A 32 -6.88 22.54 3.37
N ASP A 33 -6.39 22.09 2.22
CA ASP A 33 -5.02 22.32 1.77
C ASP A 33 -4.65 23.79 1.61
N ALA A 34 -5.59 24.61 1.16
CA ALA A 34 -5.36 26.04 0.99
C ALA A 34 -5.05 26.76 2.32
N ALA A 35 -5.56 26.24 3.44
CA ALA A 35 -5.36 26.80 4.77
C ALA A 35 -4.10 26.30 5.48
N LEU A 36 -3.40 25.29 4.94
CA LEU A 36 -2.20 24.74 5.57
C LEU A 36 -1.09 25.78 5.65
N THR A 37 -0.42 25.85 6.80
CA THR A 37 0.81 26.63 6.99
C THR A 37 2.02 25.87 6.45
N CYS A 38 3.13 26.59 6.21
CA CYS A 38 4.39 25.95 5.78
C CYS A 38 4.88 24.88 6.75
N GLU A 39 4.68 25.09 8.06
CA GLU A 39 5.05 24.12 9.07
C GLU A 39 4.20 22.85 8.95
N GLN A 40 2.88 23.01 8.83
CA GLN A 40 1.95 21.87 8.66
C GLN A 40 2.27 21.07 7.39
N ILE A 41 2.51 21.75 6.26
CA ILE A 41 2.89 21.10 5.01
C ILE A 41 4.19 20.30 5.18
N THR A 42 5.17 20.86 5.90
CA THR A 42 6.46 20.20 6.16
C THR A 42 6.28 18.95 7.01
N VAL A 43 5.46 19.02 8.06
CA VAL A 43 5.15 17.88 8.94
C VAL A 43 4.41 16.80 8.16
N ASP A 44 3.38 17.17 7.42
CA ASP A 44 2.59 16.24 6.59
C ASP A 44 3.47 15.52 5.56
N TYR A 45 4.32 16.29 4.85
CA TYR A 45 5.23 15.71 3.86
C TYR A 45 6.17 14.66 4.47
N LYS A 46 6.78 14.97 5.62
CA LYS A 46 7.68 14.04 6.32
C LYS A 46 6.93 12.79 6.79
N THR A 47 5.78 12.99 7.41
CA THR A 47 4.93 11.89 7.90
C THR A 47 4.50 10.98 6.75
N TYR A 48 4.01 11.55 5.65
CA TYR A 48 3.57 10.74 4.50
C TYR A 48 4.74 10.04 3.81
N THR A 49 5.93 10.62 3.79
CA THR A 49 7.14 9.96 3.27
C THR A 49 7.46 8.71 4.09
N GLU A 50 7.42 8.79 5.41
CA GLU A 50 7.69 7.67 6.32
C GLU A 50 6.62 6.60 6.21
N VAL A 51 5.34 6.98 6.24
CA VAL A 51 4.22 6.03 6.11
C VAL A 51 4.24 5.34 4.75
N ALA A 52 4.54 6.06 3.66
CA ALA A 52 4.68 5.48 2.33
C ALA A 52 5.81 4.45 2.27
N ALA A 53 6.99 4.78 2.85
CA ALA A 53 8.12 3.87 2.92
C ALA A 53 7.75 2.57 3.63
N ASN A 54 7.10 2.67 4.79
CA ASN A 54 6.67 1.51 5.58
C ASN A 54 5.65 0.65 4.84
N LYS A 55 4.65 1.27 4.19
CA LYS A 55 3.63 0.54 3.41
C LYS A 55 4.23 -0.17 2.20
N ILE A 56 5.10 0.49 1.45
CA ILE A 56 5.75 -0.08 0.28
C ILE A 56 6.70 -1.22 0.70
N ALA A 57 7.45 -1.04 1.79
CA ALA A 57 8.33 -2.09 2.31
C ALA A 57 7.53 -3.31 2.78
N LYS A 58 6.42 -3.09 3.50
CA LYS A 58 5.54 -4.16 3.95
C LYS A 58 4.97 -4.92 2.74
N ASN A 59 4.45 -4.22 1.73
CA ASN A 59 3.90 -4.87 0.55
C ASN A 59 4.95 -5.69 -0.21
N ARG A 60 6.19 -5.21 -0.32
CA ARG A 60 7.30 -5.98 -0.93
C ARG A 60 7.64 -7.24 -0.14
N SER A 61 7.55 -7.19 1.18
CA SER A 61 7.76 -8.36 2.05
C SER A 61 6.63 -9.37 1.88
N ASP A 62 5.38 -8.90 1.88
CA ASP A 62 4.19 -9.72 1.72
C ASP A 62 4.17 -10.39 0.33
N ASP A 63 4.48 -9.66 -0.75
CA ASP A 63 4.60 -10.21 -2.12
C ASP A 63 5.58 -11.39 -2.20
N THR A 64 6.71 -11.31 -1.47
CA THR A 64 7.70 -12.39 -1.45
C THR A 64 7.18 -13.61 -0.70
N HIS A 65 6.48 -13.39 0.42
CA HIS A 65 5.89 -14.45 1.23
C HIS A 65 4.71 -15.10 0.50
N ASP A 66 3.85 -14.30 -0.14
CA ASP A 66 2.67 -14.75 -0.86
C ASP A 66 3.00 -15.61 -2.07
N VAL A 67 4.10 -15.31 -2.80
CA VAL A 67 4.58 -16.17 -3.90
C VAL A 67 4.98 -17.55 -3.38
N VAL A 68 5.66 -17.62 -2.24
CA VAL A 68 6.10 -18.90 -1.67
C VAL A 68 4.91 -19.66 -1.10
N VAL A 69 4.04 -19.01 -0.34
CA VAL A 69 2.88 -19.65 0.31
C VAL A 69 1.80 -20.01 -0.73
N GLY A 70 1.51 -19.10 -1.68
CA GLY A 70 0.50 -19.31 -2.71
C GLY A 70 0.86 -20.44 -3.68
N PHE A 71 2.16 -20.62 -3.97
CA PHE A 71 2.62 -21.70 -4.87
C PHE A 71 2.68 -23.08 -4.18
N PHE A 72 3.07 -23.11 -2.89
CA PHE A 72 3.37 -24.38 -2.20
C PHE A 72 2.30 -24.84 -1.21
N VAL A 73 1.45 -23.95 -0.69
CA VAL A 73 0.56 -24.29 0.43
C VAL A 73 -0.92 -24.19 0.05
N TRP A 74 -1.39 -23.09 -0.52
CA TRP A 74 -2.81 -22.92 -0.92
C TRP A 74 -2.99 -21.73 -1.85
N PRO A 75 -3.55 -21.90 -3.07
CA PRO A 75 -3.68 -20.82 -4.05
C PRO A 75 -4.71 -19.74 -3.71
N GLY A 76 -5.28 -19.73 -2.51
CA GLY A 76 -6.25 -18.72 -2.05
C GLY A 76 -5.76 -17.84 -0.89
N LEU A 77 -4.50 -17.97 -0.45
CA LEU A 77 -3.97 -17.22 0.69
C LEU A 77 -3.16 -15.97 0.31
N ALA A 78 -2.92 -15.74 -0.98
CA ALA A 78 -2.17 -14.58 -1.44
C ALA A 78 -3.04 -13.31 -1.44
N ASP A 79 -2.53 -12.20 -0.90
CA ASP A 79 -3.17 -10.88 -1.03
C ASP A 79 -2.89 -10.30 -2.42
N PHE A 80 -3.75 -10.59 -3.37
CA PHE A 80 -3.63 -10.11 -4.75
C PHE A 80 -4.02 -8.63 -4.93
N GLN A 81 -4.44 -7.93 -3.89
CA GLN A 81 -4.91 -6.55 -4.03
C GLN A 81 -3.80 -5.50 -3.84
N ASN A 82 -2.64 -5.89 -3.31
CA ASN A 82 -1.50 -4.99 -3.10
C ASN A 82 -1.89 -3.66 -2.43
N ALA A 83 -2.79 -3.74 -1.45
CA ALA A 83 -3.41 -2.57 -0.84
C ALA A 83 -2.38 -1.60 -0.24
N ASP A 84 -1.36 -2.11 0.46
CA ASP A 84 -0.32 -1.27 1.05
C ASP A 84 0.58 -0.62 -0.01
N GLY A 85 0.87 -1.32 -1.12
CA GLY A 85 1.60 -0.74 -2.25
C GLY A 85 0.83 0.39 -2.95
N VAL A 86 -0.46 0.20 -3.20
CA VAL A 86 -1.35 1.21 -3.80
C VAL A 86 -1.48 2.43 -2.88
N GLU A 87 -1.71 2.22 -1.59
CA GLU A 87 -1.82 3.30 -0.60
C GLU A 87 -0.49 4.04 -0.41
N GLY A 88 0.64 3.31 -0.39
CA GLY A 88 1.97 3.90 -0.37
C GLY A 88 2.20 4.83 -1.56
N ASN A 89 1.88 4.39 -2.77
CA ASN A 89 1.99 5.21 -3.97
C ASN A 89 1.08 6.45 -3.92
N ALA A 90 -0.14 6.34 -3.40
CA ALA A 90 -1.04 7.47 -3.24
C ALA A 90 -0.50 8.54 -2.27
N LEU A 91 0.19 8.10 -1.20
CA LEU A 91 0.89 9.02 -0.29
C LEU A 91 2.05 9.76 -0.99
N LEU A 92 2.78 9.07 -1.87
CA LEU A 92 3.83 9.73 -2.68
C LEU A 92 3.25 10.77 -3.65
N ASP A 93 2.10 10.48 -4.26
CA ASP A 93 1.40 11.43 -5.12
C ASP A 93 0.90 12.65 -4.31
N ARG A 94 0.37 12.42 -3.11
CA ARG A 94 0.01 13.48 -2.17
C ARG A 94 1.23 14.36 -1.83
N ASN A 95 2.39 13.77 -1.60
CA ASN A 95 3.62 14.49 -1.30
C ASN A 95 4.13 15.34 -2.45
N ILE A 96 3.98 14.88 -3.70
CA ILE A 96 4.29 15.70 -4.87
C ILE A 96 3.44 16.98 -4.84
N TYR A 97 2.13 16.84 -4.60
CA TYR A 97 1.23 17.98 -4.49
C TYR A 97 1.60 18.91 -3.32
N LEU A 98 1.90 18.36 -2.13
CA LEU A 98 2.30 19.17 -0.97
C LEU A 98 3.59 19.97 -1.24
N ARG A 99 4.54 19.40 -1.98
CA ARG A 99 5.77 20.08 -2.37
C ARG A 99 5.49 21.24 -3.31
N GLU A 100 4.60 21.09 -4.30
CA GLU A 100 4.18 22.19 -5.17
C GLU A 100 3.43 23.25 -4.38
N LEU A 101 2.49 22.87 -3.50
CA LEU A 101 1.79 23.79 -2.63
C LEU A 101 2.74 24.60 -1.72
N ALA A 102 3.80 23.96 -1.20
CA ALA A 102 4.83 24.65 -0.42
C ALA A 102 5.59 25.68 -1.24
N LYS A 103 5.93 25.37 -2.50
CA LYS A 103 6.56 26.31 -3.42
C LYS A 103 5.66 27.51 -3.71
N ASP A 104 4.39 27.25 -4.02
CA ASP A 104 3.40 28.30 -4.31
C ASP A 104 3.18 29.23 -3.12
N LYS A 105 3.29 28.72 -1.91
CA LYS A 105 3.20 29.49 -0.66
C LYS A 105 4.52 30.19 -0.27
N GLY A 106 5.62 29.95 -0.99
CA GLY A 106 6.93 30.49 -0.67
C GLY A 106 7.58 29.93 0.59
N CYS A 107 7.26 28.67 0.93
CA CYS A 107 7.85 28.02 2.09
C CYS A 107 9.36 27.83 1.92
N GLN A 108 10.12 28.01 3.01
CA GLN A 108 11.58 27.86 3.01
C GLN A 108 12.00 26.42 3.36
N GLY A 109 13.18 26.02 2.92
CA GLY A 109 13.80 24.77 3.34
C GLY A 109 13.26 23.52 2.64
N ILE A 110 12.52 23.66 1.55
CA ILE A 110 11.96 22.54 0.78
C ILE A 110 13.05 21.60 0.25
N GLU A 111 14.26 22.14 0.00
CA GLU A 111 15.42 21.41 -0.51
C GLU A 111 15.96 20.40 0.52
N SER A 112 15.72 20.66 1.80
CA SER A 112 16.14 19.79 2.91
C SER A 112 15.13 18.67 3.23
N TRP A 113 14.03 18.60 2.51
CA TRP A 113 13.01 17.59 2.76
C TRP A 113 13.49 16.19 2.37
N PRO A 114 13.06 15.15 3.09
CA PRO A 114 13.50 13.79 2.83
C PRO A 114 13.17 13.38 1.39
N VAL A 115 14.08 12.58 0.81
CA VAL A 115 13.85 11.96 -0.49
C VAL A 115 12.73 10.94 -0.37
N GLN A 116 11.82 10.94 -1.33
CA GLN A 116 10.74 9.97 -1.35
C GLN A 116 11.28 8.56 -1.66
N PRO A 117 10.69 7.52 -1.04
CA PRO A 117 11.02 6.15 -1.38
C PRO A 117 10.63 5.84 -2.83
N GLU A 118 11.25 4.78 -3.37
CA GLU A 118 10.90 4.27 -4.68
C GLU A 118 9.46 3.75 -4.70
N ARG A 119 8.72 4.09 -5.76
CA ARG A 119 7.34 3.65 -5.93
C ARG A 119 7.21 2.13 -5.93
N TYR A 120 6.10 1.66 -5.38
CA TYR A 120 5.71 0.29 -5.58
C TYR A 120 5.27 0.08 -7.04
N THR A 121 5.89 -0.90 -7.70
CA THR A 121 5.51 -1.35 -9.03
C THR A 121 4.98 -2.76 -8.94
N TYR A 122 3.71 -2.96 -9.27
CA TYR A 122 3.14 -4.30 -9.35
C TYR A 122 3.86 -5.10 -10.45
N ARG A 123 4.63 -6.10 -10.07
CA ARG A 123 5.10 -7.11 -11.01
C ARG A 123 3.93 -8.01 -11.35
N ARG A 124 3.17 -7.69 -12.40
CA ARG A 124 2.30 -8.70 -13.01
C ARG A 124 3.19 -9.86 -13.44
N GLY A 125 3.10 -10.98 -12.73
CA GLY A 125 3.68 -12.22 -13.21
C GLY A 125 3.13 -12.51 -14.59
N TRP A 126 4.03 -12.58 -15.58
CA TRP A 126 3.77 -13.13 -16.93
C TRP A 126 2.52 -12.60 -17.65
N SER A 127 2.48 -11.36 -18.01
CA SER A 127 1.75 -10.94 -19.21
C SER A 127 2.79 -10.55 -20.26
N ASN A 128 2.85 -11.32 -21.32
CA ASN A 128 3.59 -11.00 -22.54
C ASN A 128 3.32 -9.56 -22.94
N GLN A 129 4.33 -8.70 -22.77
CA GLN A 129 4.31 -7.34 -23.30
C GLN A 129 4.82 -7.41 -24.74
N SER A 130 4.03 -8.02 -25.63
CA SER A 130 4.28 -8.07 -27.06
C SER A 130 3.18 -7.39 -27.89
N ASP A 131 2.26 -6.66 -27.28
CA ASP A 131 1.18 -5.99 -27.99
C ASP A 131 1.13 -4.49 -27.69
N ILE A 132 2.22 -3.77 -27.94
CA ILE A 132 2.19 -2.33 -28.25
C ILE A 132 3.23 -2.08 -29.36
N ALA A 133 2.80 -2.33 -30.59
CA ALA A 133 3.40 -1.78 -31.79
C ALA A 133 2.38 -0.86 -32.46
#